data_3f82375ca93089bc3b68bb1c6a9eec7a
#
_entry.id   3f82375ca93089bc3b68bb1c6a9eec7a
#
_cell.length_a   1.000
_cell.length_b   1.000
_cell.length_c   1.000
_cell.angle_alpha   90.00
_cell.angle_beta   90.00
_cell.angle_gamma   90.00
#
_symmetry.space_group_name_H-M   'P 1'
#
loop_
_entity.id
_entity.type
_entity.pdbx_description
1 polymer ?
#
loop_
_entity_poly.entity_id
_entity_poly.type
_entity_poly.pdbx_seq_one_letter_code
_entity_poly.pdbx_strand_id
1 'polypeptide(L)'
;MKLFDTVIIGADSAGYALKEQIKEKLIADGYNVVDKGTDSDASCHYPIYGKAVAEEVSKAALSGDEKTVGILICGTGIGMSMVANKHKGIRAACCDDTFSARMTRAHNNANILCFGARVIGYGLACDLVDIFLATSFEGGRHATRVDMIMELEK
;
A
#
# COMPACT_ATOMS: atom_id res chain seq x y z
N MET A 1 4.13 -11.65 -16.70
CA MET A 1 2.75 -11.20 -16.42
C MET A 1 2.74 -10.53 -15.05
N LYS A 2 2.15 -9.34 -14.94
CA LYS A 2 2.07 -8.60 -13.67
C LYS A 2 1.10 -9.29 -12.71
N LEU A 3 1.41 -9.28 -11.41
CA LEU A 3 0.50 -9.78 -10.38
C LEU A 3 -0.69 -8.83 -10.18
N PHE A 4 -0.45 -7.52 -10.33
CA PHE A 4 -1.43 -6.47 -10.13
C PHE A 4 -1.56 -5.61 -11.38
N ASP A 5 -2.73 -5.05 -11.59
CA ASP A 5 -3.05 -4.18 -12.72
C ASP A 5 -3.26 -2.72 -12.26
N THR A 6 -3.86 -2.53 -11.09
CA THR A 6 -4.24 -1.22 -10.55
C THR A 6 -3.55 -0.93 -9.22
N VAL A 7 -2.99 0.25 -9.09
CA VAL A 7 -2.40 0.78 -7.86
C VAL A 7 -3.14 2.05 -7.44
N ILE A 8 -3.75 2.00 -6.27
CA ILE A 8 -4.38 3.16 -5.64
C ILE A 8 -3.32 3.83 -4.77
N ILE A 9 -2.95 5.07 -5.05
CA ILE A 9 -1.88 5.75 -4.32
C ILE A 9 -2.41 6.99 -3.60
N GLY A 10 -1.87 7.26 -2.41
CA GLY A 10 -2.18 8.46 -1.64
C GLY A 10 -1.06 8.83 -0.69
N ALA A 11 -1.04 10.10 -0.32
CA ALA A 11 -0.08 10.66 0.64
C ALA A 11 -0.67 11.87 1.36
N ASP A 12 -0.04 12.24 2.46
CA ASP A 12 -0.21 13.56 3.06
C ASP A 12 0.83 14.57 2.52
N SER A 13 0.88 15.75 3.13
CA SER A 13 1.84 16.79 2.75
C SER A 13 3.31 16.35 2.84
N ALA A 14 3.65 15.55 3.85
CA ALA A 14 5.03 15.04 4.01
C ALA A 14 5.40 14.01 2.94
N GLY A 15 4.44 13.24 2.47
CA GLY A 15 4.63 12.21 1.44
C GLY A 15 4.37 12.69 0.01
N TYR A 16 3.87 13.90 -0.20
CA TYR A 16 3.42 14.38 -1.51
C TYR A 16 4.50 14.27 -2.59
N ALA A 17 5.68 14.83 -2.34
CA ALA A 17 6.76 14.82 -3.34
C ALA A 17 7.18 13.39 -3.73
N LEU A 18 7.34 12.51 -2.75
CA LEU A 18 7.67 11.11 -2.99
C LEU A 18 6.53 10.37 -3.70
N LYS A 19 5.27 10.66 -3.35
CA LYS A 19 4.10 10.11 -4.05
C LYS A 19 4.11 10.46 -5.54
N GLU A 20 4.39 11.69 -5.89
CA GLU A 20 4.44 12.11 -7.29
C GLU A 20 5.54 11.35 -8.06
N GLN A 21 6.72 11.18 -7.48
CA GLN A 21 7.80 10.41 -8.10
C GLN A 21 7.44 8.93 -8.28
N ILE A 22 6.84 8.30 -7.26
CA ILE A 22 6.40 6.90 -7.34
C ILE A 22 5.24 6.74 -8.34
N LYS A 23 4.33 7.70 -8.39
CA LYS A 23 3.24 7.71 -9.38
C LYS A 23 3.77 7.72 -10.82
N GLU A 24 4.72 8.60 -11.12
CA GLU A 24 5.36 8.66 -12.44
C GLU A 24 6.04 7.34 -12.80
N LYS A 25 6.78 6.74 -11.87
CA LYS A 25 7.40 5.42 -12.04
C LYS A 25 6.35 4.35 -12.35
N LEU A 26 5.28 4.26 -11.58
CA LEU A 26 4.23 3.26 -11.77
C LEU A 26 3.53 3.39 -13.12
N ILE A 27 3.27 4.63 -13.57
CA ILE A 27 2.70 4.90 -14.89
C ILE A 27 3.67 4.45 -15.99
N ALA A 28 4.96 4.78 -15.86
CA ALA A 28 5.99 4.36 -16.81
C ALA A 28 6.13 2.83 -16.87
N ASP A 29 5.96 2.15 -15.73
CA ASP A 29 5.96 0.69 -15.64
C ASP A 29 4.65 0.06 -16.16
N GLY A 30 3.67 0.89 -16.59
CA GLY A 30 2.44 0.44 -17.22
C GLY A 30 1.35 -0.04 -16.25
N TYR A 31 1.33 0.44 -15.01
CA TYR A 31 0.21 0.23 -14.08
C TYR A 31 -0.90 1.25 -14.33
N ASN A 32 -2.14 0.84 -14.08
CA ASN A 32 -3.24 1.78 -13.92
C ASN A 32 -3.13 2.42 -12.53
N VAL A 33 -2.84 3.72 -12.47
CA VAL A 33 -2.62 4.43 -11.21
C VAL A 33 -3.80 5.34 -10.92
N VAL A 34 -4.41 5.16 -9.74
CA VAL A 34 -5.49 6.02 -9.22
C VAL A 34 -4.96 6.82 -8.05
N ASP A 35 -4.78 8.12 -8.25
CA ASP A 35 -4.25 9.04 -7.24
C ASP A 35 -5.41 9.61 -6.39
N LYS A 36 -5.38 9.34 -5.09
CA LYS A 36 -6.36 9.83 -4.10
C LYS A 36 -5.88 11.06 -3.32
N GLY A 37 -4.75 11.63 -3.69
CA GLY A 37 -4.21 12.84 -3.06
C GLY A 37 -3.14 12.56 -1.99
N THR A 38 -2.56 13.58 -1.35
CA THR A 38 -2.93 14.99 -1.61
C THR A 38 -2.37 15.46 -2.97
N ASP A 39 -2.80 16.64 -3.41
CA ASP A 39 -2.36 17.27 -4.67
C ASP A 39 -1.37 18.44 -4.45
N SER A 40 -0.92 18.65 -3.22
CA SER A 40 0.05 19.69 -2.85
C SER A 40 0.83 19.34 -1.58
N ASP A 41 1.87 20.13 -1.30
CA ASP A 41 2.64 20.05 -0.06
C ASP A 41 2.05 20.89 1.10
N ALA A 42 0.88 21.50 0.89
CA ALA A 42 0.18 22.23 1.94
C ALA A 42 -0.22 21.30 3.09
N SER A 43 -0.06 21.78 4.32
CA SER A 43 -0.38 21.01 5.52
C SER A 43 -1.79 20.42 5.47
N CYS A 44 -1.90 19.14 5.75
CA CYS A 44 -3.17 18.40 5.73
C CYS A 44 -3.16 17.27 6.75
N HIS A 45 -4.32 16.64 6.95
CA HIS A 45 -4.48 15.53 7.87
C HIS A 45 -4.37 14.19 7.13
N TYR A 46 -3.32 13.40 7.42
CA TYR A 46 -3.05 12.13 6.76
C TYR A 46 -4.22 11.13 6.79
N PRO A 47 -5.08 11.06 7.85
CA PRO A 47 -6.16 10.09 7.87
C PRO A 47 -7.19 10.26 6.75
N ILE A 48 -7.36 11.47 6.22
CA ILE A 48 -8.26 11.74 5.08
C ILE A 48 -7.81 10.92 3.86
N TYR A 49 -6.53 10.98 3.55
CA TYR A 49 -5.94 10.30 2.37
C TYR A 49 -5.73 8.80 2.61
N GLY A 50 -5.36 8.42 3.83
CA GLY A 50 -5.29 7.01 4.24
C GLY A 50 -6.65 6.32 4.08
N LYS A 51 -7.72 6.96 4.53
CA LYS A 51 -9.10 6.49 4.36
C LYS A 51 -9.47 6.37 2.87
N ALA A 52 -9.19 7.39 2.07
CA ALA A 52 -9.56 7.39 0.65
C ALA A 52 -8.95 6.22 -0.13
N VAL A 53 -7.68 5.91 0.10
CA VAL A 53 -7.02 4.76 -0.51
C VAL A 53 -7.58 3.45 0.05
N ALA A 54 -7.70 3.34 1.37
CA ALA A 54 -8.18 2.12 2.02
C ALA A 54 -9.60 1.74 1.60
N GLU A 55 -10.50 2.71 1.43
CA GLU A 55 -11.87 2.47 0.95
C GLU A 55 -11.90 1.87 -0.46
N GLU A 56 -11.07 2.36 -1.39
CA GLU A 56 -11.01 1.82 -2.75
C GLU A 56 -10.42 0.41 -2.77
N VAL A 57 -9.33 0.18 -2.05
CA VAL A 57 -8.73 -1.16 -1.94
C VAL A 57 -9.66 -2.13 -1.21
N SER A 58 -10.38 -1.67 -0.18
CA SER A 58 -11.38 -2.46 0.54
C SER A 58 -12.52 -2.91 -0.39
N LYS A 59 -13.06 -2.00 -1.21
CA LYS A 59 -14.10 -2.34 -2.21
C LYS A 59 -13.60 -3.42 -3.17
N ALA A 60 -12.38 -3.27 -3.68
CA ALA A 60 -11.76 -4.26 -4.56
C ALA A 60 -11.64 -5.61 -3.86
N ALA A 61 -11.04 -5.65 -2.66
CA ALA A 61 -10.84 -6.88 -1.90
C ALA A 61 -12.17 -7.59 -1.58
N LEU A 62 -13.19 -6.85 -1.15
CA LEU A 62 -14.51 -7.41 -0.80
C LEU A 62 -15.31 -7.89 -2.04
N SER A 63 -15.01 -7.37 -3.23
CA SER A 63 -15.58 -7.84 -4.49
C SER A 63 -14.84 -9.03 -5.11
N GLY A 64 -13.74 -9.46 -4.50
CA GLY A 64 -12.89 -10.54 -5.03
C GLY A 64 -11.90 -10.08 -6.10
N ASP A 65 -11.69 -8.77 -6.25
CA ASP A 65 -10.63 -8.23 -7.11
C ASP A 65 -9.27 -8.33 -6.40
N GLU A 66 -8.45 -9.27 -6.85
CA GLU A 66 -7.10 -9.49 -6.34
C GLU A 66 -6.04 -8.74 -7.15
N LYS A 67 -6.45 -7.93 -8.14
CA LYS A 67 -5.55 -7.18 -9.03
C LYS A 67 -5.33 -5.73 -8.62
N THR A 68 -6.03 -5.26 -7.60
CA THR A 68 -5.94 -3.90 -7.07
C THR A 68 -5.26 -3.88 -5.71
N VAL A 69 -4.24 -3.02 -5.58
CA VAL A 69 -3.49 -2.80 -4.32
C VAL A 69 -3.32 -1.31 -4.04
N GLY A 70 -2.92 -0.99 -2.81
CA GLY A 70 -2.69 0.38 -2.39
C GLY A 70 -1.23 0.69 -2.03
N ILE A 71 -0.86 1.95 -2.17
CA ILE A 71 0.39 2.53 -1.66
C ILE A 71 0.05 3.80 -0.90
N LEU A 72 0.51 3.90 0.34
CA LEU A 72 0.30 5.04 1.22
C LEU A 72 1.61 5.60 1.75
N ILE A 73 1.79 6.90 1.63
CA ILE A 73 3.02 7.59 2.01
C ILE A 73 2.69 8.76 2.94
N CYS A 74 3.33 8.81 4.11
CA CYS A 74 3.32 9.98 4.98
C CYS A 74 4.74 10.23 5.50
N GLY A 75 4.91 10.90 6.63
CA GLY A 75 6.24 11.12 7.21
C GLY A 75 6.95 9.83 7.62
N THR A 76 6.23 8.89 8.22
CA THR A 76 6.77 7.60 8.71
C THR A 76 6.11 6.36 8.12
N GLY A 77 4.95 6.50 7.47
CA GLY A 77 4.12 5.37 7.02
C GLY A 77 3.27 4.72 8.14
N ILE A 78 3.59 5.00 9.40
CA ILE A 78 2.97 4.33 10.57
C ILE A 78 1.49 4.72 10.68
N GLY A 79 1.18 6.01 10.72
CA GLY A 79 -0.20 6.49 10.84
C GLY A 79 -1.08 6.04 9.67
N MET A 80 -0.54 6.04 8.47
CA MET A 80 -1.23 5.53 7.27
C MET A 80 -1.59 4.05 7.40
N SER A 81 -0.68 3.22 7.91
CA SER A 81 -0.97 1.79 8.12
C SER A 81 -2.05 1.57 9.19
N MET A 82 -2.04 2.37 10.25
CA MET A 82 -3.07 2.31 11.30
C MET A 82 -4.45 2.66 10.75
N VAL A 83 -4.55 3.73 9.96
CA VAL A 83 -5.82 4.15 9.32
C VAL A 83 -6.31 3.08 8.36
N ALA A 84 -5.43 2.59 7.48
CA ALA A 84 -5.80 1.61 6.47
C ALA A 84 -6.33 0.31 7.11
N ASN A 85 -5.69 -0.19 8.16
CA ASN A 85 -6.09 -1.42 8.86
C ASN A 85 -7.41 -1.31 9.66
N LYS A 86 -8.02 -0.12 9.74
CA LYS A 86 -9.38 0.04 10.29
C LYS A 86 -10.48 -0.31 9.28
N HIS A 87 -10.13 -0.65 8.04
CA HIS A 87 -11.07 -0.96 6.97
C HIS A 87 -11.14 -2.46 6.71
N LYS A 88 -12.35 -2.98 6.47
CA LYS A 88 -12.55 -4.39 6.17
C LYS A 88 -11.80 -4.82 4.90
N GLY A 89 -11.24 -6.02 4.92
CA GLY A 89 -10.49 -6.57 3.81
C GLY A 89 -9.09 -6.01 3.64
N ILE A 90 -8.64 -5.11 4.53
CA ILE A 90 -7.33 -4.46 4.41
C ILE A 90 -6.30 -5.17 5.30
N ARG A 91 -5.13 -5.41 4.71
CA ARG A 91 -3.90 -5.83 5.36
C ARG A 91 -2.80 -4.88 4.90
N ALA A 92 -2.67 -3.76 5.63
CA ALA A 92 -1.68 -2.73 5.37
C ALA A 92 -0.41 -2.99 6.20
N ALA A 93 0.74 -2.91 5.56
CA ALA A 93 2.03 -3.08 6.20
C ALA A 93 2.89 -1.84 6.03
N CYS A 94 3.46 -1.36 7.14
CA CYS A 94 4.45 -0.29 7.15
C CYS A 94 5.84 -0.94 7.04
N CYS A 95 6.53 -0.72 5.92
CA CYS A 95 7.83 -1.32 5.62
C CYS A 95 8.84 -0.24 5.25
N ASP A 96 10.06 -0.37 5.76
CA ASP A 96 11.20 0.50 5.45
C ASP A 96 12.45 -0.28 5.00
N ASP A 97 12.30 -1.58 4.75
CA ASP A 97 13.33 -2.48 4.25
C ASP A 97 12.75 -3.48 3.23
N THR A 98 13.61 -3.99 2.37
CA THR A 98 13.24 -4.89 1.28
C THR A 98 12.81 -6.28 1.74
N PHE A 99 13.35 -6.77 2.87
CA PHE A 99 12.97 -8.06 3.43
C PHE A 99 11.52 -8.01 3.93
N SER A 100 11.17 -7.00 4.74
CA SER A 100 9.80 -6.82 5.23
C SER A 100 8.80 -6.61 4.11
N ALA A 101 9.15 -5.81 3.08
CA ALA A 101 8.29 -5.59 1.92
C ALA A 101 8.01 -6.89 1.14
N ARG A 102 8.99 -7.78 1.04
CA ARG A 102 8.82 -9.10 0.43
C ARG A 102 7.95 -10.00 1.31
N MET A 103 8.28 -10.11 2.59
CA MET A 103 7.61 -11.03 3.50
C MET A 103 6.16 -10.65 3.77
N THR A 104 5.83 -9.37 3.80
CA THR A 104 4.44 -8.96 3.98
C THR A 104 3.55 -9.39 2.82
N ARG A 105 4.09 -9.51 1.60
CA ARG A 105 3.38 -10.14 0.49
C ARG A 105 3.37 -11.65 0.59
N ALA A 106 4.56 -12.27 0.71
CA ALA A 106 4.72 -13.71 0.70
C ALA A 106 3.95 -14.41 1.83
N HIS A 107 3.93 -13.82 3.02
CA HIS A 107 3.36 -14.44 4.22
C HIS A 107 2.02 -13.86 4.66
N ASN A 108 1.81 -12.55 4.51
CA ASN A 108 0.62 -11.87 5.03
C ASN A 108 -0.40 -11.48 3.96
N ASN A 109 -0.07 -11.71 2.69
CA ASN A 109 -0.89 -11.28 1.56
C ASN A 109 -1.35 -9.81 1.70
N ALA A 110 -0.43 -8.93 2.16
CA ALA A 110 -0.73 -7.53 2.34
C ALA A 110 -1.20 -6.88 1.03
N ASN A 111 -2.25 -6.08 1.09
CA ASN A 111 -2.81 -5.39 -0.07
C ASN A 111 -2.61 -3.88 -0.05
N ILE A 112 -1.99 -3.33 0.99
CA ILE A 112 -1.52 -1.95 1.04
C ILE A 112 -0.10 -1.92 1.60
N LEU A 113 0.81 -1.26 0.88
CA LEU A 113 2.16 -0.94 1.33
C LEU A 113 2.20 0.50 1.85
N CYS A 114 2.73 0.70 3.05
CA CYS A 114 2.93 2.02 3.63
C CYS A 114 4.42 2.25 3.90
N PHE A 115 4.91 3.46 3.66
CA PHE A 115 6.26 3.88 4.02
C PHE A 115 6.36 5.39 4.26
N GLY A 116 7.48 5.83 4.80
CA GLY A 116 7.67 7.21 5.24
C GLY A 116 8.69 7.98 4.42
N ALA A 117 8.27 9.12 3.88
CA ALA A 117 9.13 10.02 3.11
C ALA A 117 10.27 10.65 3.93
N ARG A 118 10.13 10.66 5.26
CA ARG A 118 11.19 11.11 6.19
C ARG A 118 12.08 9.97 6.68
N VAL A 119 11.75 8.73 6.34
CA VAL A 119 12.48 7.54 6.78
C VAL A 119 13.34 6.97 5.65
N ILE A 120 12.80 6.92 4.43
CA ILE A 120 13.47 6.34 3.27
C ILE A 120 13.56 7.35 2.12
N GLY A 121 14.59 7.19 1.30
CA GLY A 121 14.75 7.96 0.06
C GLY A 121 14.06 7.30 -1.14
N TYR A 122 14.07 7.99 -2.27
CA TYR A 122 13.41 7.56 -3.51
C TYR A 122 13.90 6.19 -4.01
N GLY A 123 15.21 5.93 -3.97
CA GLY A 123 15.77 4.66 -4.44
C GLY A 123 15.21 3.46 -3.67
N LEU A 124 15.24 3.52 -2.33
CA LEU A 124 14.68 2.45 -1.51
C LEU A 124 13.15 2.37 -1.67
N ALA A 125 12.46 3.49 -1.79
CA ALA A 125 11.02 3.48 -2.05
C ALA A 125 10.67 2.74 -3.35
N CYS A 126 11.43 2.94 -4.42
CA CYS A 126 11.30 2.18 -5.66
C CYS A 126 11.49 0.68 -5.45
N ASP A 127 12.55 0.29 -4.72
CA ASP A 127 12.83 -1.11 -4.44
C ASP A 127 11.70 -1.76 -3.62
N LEU A 128 11.16 -1.06 -2.61
CA LEU A 128 10.03 -1.55 -1.81
C LEU A 128 8.78 -1.77 -2.68
N VAL A 129 8.46 -0.80 -3.54
CA VAL A 129 7.31 -0.88 -4.45
C VAL A 129 7.47 -2.02 -5.45
N ASP A 130 8.63 -2.14 -6.08
CA ASP A 130 8.89 -3.20 -7.06
C ASP A 130 8.82 -4.59 -6.42
N ILE A 131 9.42 -4.77 -5.26
CA ILE A 131 9.36 -6.03 -4.51
C ILE A 131 7.93 -6.36 -4.09
N PHE A 132 7.19 -5.39 -3.55
CA PHE A 132 5.80 -5.57 -3.15
C PHE A 132 4.93 -6.00 -4.33
N LEU A 133 5.04 -5.33 -5.47
CA LEU A 133 4.24 -5.61 -6.66
C LEU A 133 4.62 -6.92 -7.38
N ALA A 134 5.85 -7.41 -7.18
CA ALA A 134 6.36 -8.62 -7.83
C ALA A 134 6.26 -9.88 -6.97
N THR A 135 5.98 -9.76 -5.67
CA THR A 135 5.98 -10.91 -4.75
C THR A 135 4.59 -11.55 -4.64
N SER A 136 4.50 -12.82 -4.99
CA SER A 136 3.29 -13.63 -4.83
C SER A 136 3.07 -14.06 -3.39
N PHE A 137 1.80 -14.25 -3.02
CA PHE A 137 1.45 -14.89 -1.76
C PHE A 137 1.76 -16.41 -1.82
N GLU A 138 2.42 -16.93 -0.81
CA GLU A 138 2.83 -18.34 -0.77
C GLU A 138 1.68 -19.29 -0.41
N GLY A 139 0.62 -18.80 0.24
CA GLY A 139 -0.49 -19.65 0.65
C GLY A 139 -0.11 -20.68 1.73
N GLY A 140 -0.66 -21.89 1.65
CA GLY A 140 -0.37 -22.96 2.59
C GLY A 140 -0.64 -22.56 4.05
N ARG A 141 0.33 -22.77 4.94
CA ARG A 141 0.22 -22.40 6.37
C ARG A 141 -0.01 -20.90 6.57
N HIS A 142 0.45 -20.06 5.63
CA HIS A 142 0.26 -18.60 5.71
C HIS A 142 -1.19 -18.22 5.41
N ALA A 143 -1.88 -18.94 4.53
CA ALA A 143 -3.30 -18.72 4.25
C ALA A 143 -4.15 -18.89 5.52
N THR A 144 -3.93 -19.96 6.28
CA THR A 144 -4.62 -20.19 7.56
C THR A 144 -4.45 -19.01 8.52
N ARG A 145 -3.24 -18.44 8.61
CA ARG A 145 -2.95 -17.30 9.49
C ARG A 145 -3.59 -16.01 8.98
N VAL A 146 -3.60 -15.78 7.67
CA VAL A 146 -4.30 -14.64 7.07
C VAL A 146 -5.81 -14.76 7.32
N ASP A 147 -6.40 -15.94 7.16
CA ASP A 147 -7.82 -16.18 7.46
C ASP A 147 -8.14 -15.84 8.92
N MET A 148 -7.28 -16.24 9.88
CA MET A 148 -7.44 -15.90 11.30
C MET A 148 -7.40 -14.39 11.54
N ILE A 149 -6.57 -13.65 10.81
CA ILE A 149 -6.56 -12.17 10.88
C ILE A 149 -7.89 -11.61 10.37
N MET A 150 -8.37 -12.12 9.23
CA MET A 150 -9.61 -11.63 8.61
C MET A 150 -10.86 -11.99 9.44
N GLU A 151 -10.84 -13.07 10.21
CA GLU A 151 -11.90 -13.41 11.15
C GLU A 151 -12.14 -12.34 12.24
N LEU A 152 -11.11 -11.56 12.58
CA LEU A 152 -11.23 -10.47 13.57
C LEU A 152 -12.10 -9.31 13.09
N GLU A 153 -12.48 -9.27 11.82
CA GLU A 153 -13.35 -8.23 11.24
C GLU A 153 -14.86 -8.52 11.40
N LYS A 154 -15.21 -9.67 11.94
CA LYS A 154 -16.60 -10.14 12.08
C LYS A 154 -17.30 -9.64 13.35
#